data_fd8213a0e2f33ae8a821b23c6112f2d0
#
_entry.id   fd8213a0e2f33ae8a821b23c6112f2d0
#
_cell.length_a   1.000
_cell.length_b   1.000
_cell.length_c   1.000
_cell.angle_alpha   90.00
_cell.angle_beta   90.00
_cell.angle_gamma   90.00
#
_symmetry.space_group_name_H-M   'P 1'
#
loop_
_entity.id
_entity.type
_entity.pdbx_description
1 polymer ?
#
loop_
_entity_poly.entity_id
_entity_poly.type
_entity_poly.pdbx_seq_one_letter_code
_entity_poly.pdbx_strand_id
1 'polypeptide(L)'
;RAYYATEVEKEKDILTMALTEGQTGLIVDTKGNVYTVGYNGQGQIGNGTYENTTEKVFISQVKLNTTPKVINYKKAGDTGEKIEYTVTAGFNLLYEEVEKGECEYKTQDDQIATVDDKGVVTATGTGTTYIKVYNKQNDCYAAVKVQVNGEQGRTAAKIVGGGNHFVALKANGEVWTWGYNGYGQLGIGNTETKNRPTKTNIYNSKDETQSTYAIDVAAGYSHTLVLKSDGTVWAAGYNEYGQLGDSSTTNTSEFVQVTGIPEKVIAITAGGHSSYALTESGKVYGWGYNYEGQLGRGSTSQNNPNATPQKMQKVSNIIQMSAGDNHIVMLDADGTVWSTGHNYYGQLGTNNKTNYSIPQQMRTGTTTVLNNIKKVSAGSLH
;
A
#
# COMPACT_ATOMS: atom_id res chain seq x y z
N ARG A 1 -18.33 10.56 -18.03
CA ARG A 1 -17.41 10.92 -19.13
C ARG A 1 -16.11 10.19 -18.85
N ALA A 2 -15.78 9.18 -19.68
CA ALA A 2 -14.48 8.52 -19.61
C ALA A 2 -13.42 9.56 -20.02
N TYR A 3 -12.54 9.92 -19.12
CA TYR A 3 -11.31 10.61 -19.50
C TYR A 3 -10.41 9.54 -20.10
N TYR A 4 -10.20 9.60 -21.41
CA TYR A 4 -9.21 8.77 -22.08
C TYR A 4 -7.84 9.11 -21.50
N ALA A 5 -7.07 8.12 -21.11
CA ALA A 5 -5.64 8.27 -20.93
C ALA A 5 -5.09 8.68 -22.31
N THR A 6 -4.85 9.97 -22.50
CA THR A 6 -4.01 10.42 -23.60
C THR A 6 -2.64 9.79 -23.36
N GLU A 7 -2.03 9.30 -24.43
CA GLU A 7 -0.70 8.73 -24.46
C GLU A 7 0.20 9.59 -23.56
N VAL A 8 0.53 9.08 -22.37
CA VAL A 8 1.62 9.64 -21.58
C VAL A 8 2.83 9.51 -22.49
N GLU A 9 3.41 10.64 -22.91
CA GLU A 9 4.57 10.67 -23.78
C GLU A 9 5.47 9.49 -23.44
N LYS A 10 6.04 8.82 -24.45
CA LYS A 10 6.93 7.65 -24.37
C LYS A 10 8.05 7.86 -23.34
N GLU A 11 7.71 8.00 -22.09
CA GLU A 11 8.65 7.94 -20.98
C GLU A 11 9.02 6.47 -20.85
N LYS A 12 10.19 6.13 -21.36
CA LYS A 12 10.77 4.77 -21.37
C LYS A 12 11.06 4.24 -19.96
N ASP A 13 10.77 5.00 -18.92
CA ASP A 13 11.32 4.83 -17.59
C ASP A 13 10.24 4.81 -16.48
N ILE A 14 9.06 4.20 -16.74
CA ILE A 14 8.04 3.99 -15.70
C ILE A 14 8.35 2.71 -14.92
N LEU A 15 8.52 2.84 -13.61
CA LEU A 15 8.70 1.72 -12.69
C LEU A 15 7.35 1.07 -12.30
N THR A 16 6.37 1.89 -11.94
CA THR A 16 5.02 1.43 -11.54
C THR A 16 3.98 2.53 -11.64
N MET A 17 2.72 2.12 -11.72
CA MET A 17 1.57 3.02 -11.72
C MET A 17 0.50 2.49 -10.78
N ALA A 18 -0.27 3.39 -10.18
CA ALA A 18 -1.47 3.09 -9.42
C ALA A 18 -2.60 4.05 -9.80
N LEU A 19 -3.82 3.53 -9.83
CA LEU A 19 -5.03 4.32 -10.10
C LEU A 19 -5.97 4.19 -8.92
N THR A 20 -6.63 5.30 -8.56
CA THR A 20 -7.76 5.26 -7.64
C THR A 20 -9.06 5.13 -8.44
N GLU A 21 -10.09 4.56 -7.84
CA GLU A 21 -11.45 4.58 -8.39
C GLU A 21 -11.99 6.02 -8.52
N GLY A 22 -11.47 6.96 -7.73
CA GLY A 22 -11.79 8.37 -7.71
C GLY A 22 -11.13 9.21 -8.81
N GLN A 23 -10.68 8.61 -9.92
CA GLN A 23 -10.11 9.31 -11.10
C GLN A 23 -8.78 10.02 -10.82
N THR A 24 -7.96 9.51 -9.93
CA THR A 24 -6.59 10.00 -9.68
C THR A 24 -5.59 8.93 -10.09
N GLY A 25 -4.64 9.30 -10.93
CA GLY A 25 -3.51 8.47 -11.35
C GLY A 25 -2.24 8.81 -10.57
N LEU A 26 -1.42 7.80 -10.33
CA LEU A 26 -0.09 7.94 -9.77
C LEU A 26 0.90 7.17 -10.63
N ILE A 27 2.03 7.78 -10.96
CA ILE A 27 3.11 7.23 -11.77
C ILE A 27 4.40 7.35 -10.97
N VAL A 28 5.19 6.28 -10.97
CA VAL A 28 6.55 6.29 -10.41
C VAL A 28 7.51 5.97 -11.55
N ASP A 29 8.51 6.82 -11.79
CA ASP A 29 9.55 6.56 -12.76
C ASP A 29 10.67 5.63 -12.21
N THR A 30 11.56 5.16 -13.07
CA THR A 30 12.68 4.27 -12.67
C THR A 30 13.69 4.97 -11.76
N LYS A 31 13.65 6.30 -11.71
CA LYS A 31 14.43 7.11 -10.78
C LYS A 31 13.72 7.27 -9.42
N GLY A 32 12.49 6.74 -9.29
CA GLY A 32 11.68 6.77 -8.08
C GLY A 32 10.92 8.09 -7.86
N ASN A 33 10.88 8.97 -8.85
CA ASN A 33 10.06 10.17 -8.77
C ASN A 33 8.59 9.80 -8.84
N VAL A 34 7.77 10.45 -8.03
CA VAL A 34 6.33 10.21 -7.96
C VAL A 34 5.57 11.38 -8.56
N TYR A 35 4.72 11.07 -9.52
CA TYR A 35 3.83 12.03 -10.18
C TYR A 35 2.38 11.62 -9.99
N THR A 36 1.51 12.57 -9.80
CA THR A 36 0.07 12.36 -9.70
C THR A 36 -0.68 13.27 -10.66
N VAL A 37 -1.85 12.81 -11.09
CA VAL A 37 -2.73 13.55 -12.01
C VAL A 37 -4.18 13.16 -11.73
N GLY A 38 -5.11 14.11 -11.90
CA GLY A 38 -6.54 13.84 -11.85
C GLY A 38 -7.28 14.60 -10.77
N TYR A 39 -8.32 13.95 -10.21
CA TYR A 39 -9.18 14.54 -9.19
C TYR A 39 -8.45 14.66 -7.85
N ASN A 40 -8.63 15.81 -7.19
CA ASN A 40 -7.93 16.16 -5.94
C ASN A 40 -8.82 16.72 -4.84
N GLY A 41 -10.13 16.67 -4.99
CA GLY A 41 -11.05 17.27 -4.01
C GLY A 41 -10.92 16.74 -2.58
N GLN A 42 -10.17 15.63 -2.40
CA GLN A 42 -9.87 15.02 -1.08
C GLN A 42 -8.35 15.00 -0.79
N GLY A 43 -7.55 15.79 -1.50
CA GLY A 43 -6.09 15.86 -1.29
C GLY A 43 -5.30 14.64 -1.81
N GLN A 44 -5.90 13.77 -2.64
CA GLN A 44 -5.29 12.52 -3.09
C GLN A 44 -4.08 12.73 -4.03
N ILE A 45 -3.92 13.91 -4.63
CA ILE A 45 -2.71 14.26 -5.39
C ILE A 45 -1.47 14.36 -4.49
N GLY A 46 -1.66 14.70 -3.20
CA GLY A 46 -0.55 14.71 -2.24
C GLY A 46 0.42 15.89 -2.39
N ASN A 47 0.04 16.93 -3.14
CA ASN A 47 0.85 18.14 -3.39
C ASN A 47 0.62 19.27 -2.39
N GLY A 48 -0.19 19.04 -1.36
CA GLY A 48 -0.57 20.04 -0.35
C GLY A 48 -1.76 20.92 -0.74
N THR A 49 -2.41 20.68 -1.88
CA THR A 49 -3.62 21.39 -2.35
C THR A 49 -4.84 20.47 -2.41
N TYR A 50 -6.00 21.02 -2.77
CA TYR A 50 -7.23 20.30 -3.08
C TYR A 50 -7.72 20.55 -4.50
N GLU A 51 -6.87 21.10 -5.36
CA GLU A 51 -7.20 21.43 -6.74
C GLU A 51 -6.94 20.27 -7.69
N ASN A 52 -7.89 20.01 -8.59
CA ASN A 52 -7.74 19.01 -9.64
C ASN A 52 -6.66 19.41 -10.65
N THR A 53 -5.98 18.44 -11.24
CA THR A 53 -5.01 18.72 -12.30
C THR A 53 -5.19 17.77 -13.48
N THR A 54 -4.99 18.31 -14.69
CA THR A 54 -4.93 17.57 -15.95
C THR A 54 -3.49 17.30 -16.38
N GLU A 55 -2.53 17.93 -15.73
CA GLU A 55 -1.11 17.74 -15.97
C GLU A 55 -0.48 16.92 -14.84
N LYS A 56 0.61 16.23 -15.16
CA LYS A 56 1.40 15.52 -14.15
C LYS A 56 1.95 16.51 -13.12
N VAL A 57 1.56 16.36 -11.88
CA VAL A 57 2.12 17.12 -10.77
C VAL A 57 3.16 16.26 -10.08
N PHE A 58 4.38 16.74 -10.06
CA PHE A 58 5.44 16.16 -9.23
C PHE A 58 5.07 16.37 -7.77
N ILE A 59 4.97 15.28 -7.00
CA ILE A 59 4.71 15.42 -5.57
C ILE A 59 5.94 16.06 -4.93
N SER A 60 5.87 17.37 -4.72
CA SER A 60 6.96 18.12 -4.12
C SER A 60 7.08 17.75 -2.64
N GLN A 61 8.06 16.97 -2.33
CA GLN A 61 8.56 16.75 -0.97
C GLN A 61 10.09 16.77 -1.02
N VAL A 62 10.69 17.02 0.12
CA VAL A 62 12.15 16.94 0.24
C VAL A 62 12.55 15.49 0.03
N LYS A 63 13.44 15.25 -0.92
CA LYS A 63 14.01 13.96 -1.25
C LYS A 63 15.35 13.80 -0.56
N LEU A 64 15.59 12.63 -0.01
CA LEU A 64 16.84 12.29 0.63
C LEU A 64 17.58 11.21 -0.13
N ASN A 65 18.85 11.49 -0.38
CA ASN A 65 19.78 10.61 -1.06
C ASN A 65 20.52 9.76 -0.03
N THR A 66 19.83 8.89 0.68
CA THR A 66 20.51 7.98 1.61
C THR A 66 19.83 6.64 1.68
N THR A 67 20.57 5.59 1.41
CA THR A 67 20.26 4.27 1.94
C THR A 67 20.17 4.38 3.46
N PRO A 68 19.16 3.78 4.12
CA PRO A 68 19.13 3.66 5.57
C PRO A 68 20.46 3.05 6.00
N LYS A 69 21.29 3.80 6.73
CA LYS A 69 22.55 3.28 7.23
C LYS A 69 22.35 2.77 8.64
N VAL A 70 22.84 1.56 8.87
CA VAL A 70 23.00 1.01 10.20
C VAL A 70 24.32 1.58 10.75
N ILE A 71 24.25 2.35 11.84
CA ILE A 71 25.43 2.79 12.59
C ILE A 71 25.73 1.71 13.62
N ASN A 72 26.87 1.04 13.50
CA ASN A 72 27.36 0.14 14.54
C ASN A 72 27.91 0.95 15.72
N TYR A 73 27.03 1.16 16.68
CA TYR A 73 27.32 1.94 17.88
C TYR A 73 28.04 1.10 18.93
N LYS A 74 29.22 1.49 19.33
CA LYS A 74 29.98 0.87 20.41
C LYS A 74 29.96 1.71 21.70
N LYS A 75 29.92 3.04 21.58
CA LYS A 75 29.82 3.99 22.68
C LYS A 75 29.30 5.35 22.20
N ALA A 76 28.83 6.17 23.15
CA ALA A 76 28.42 7.55 22.88
C ALA A 76 29.58 8.36 22.26
N GLY A 77 29.32 9.08 21.19
CA GLY A 77 30.31 9.84 20.42
C GLY A 77 31.03 9.05 19.34
N ASP A 78 30.72 7.75 19.11
CA ASP A 78 31.13 7.06 17.89
C ASP A 78 30.47 7.76 16.71
N THR A 79 31.24 8.42 15.89
CA THR A 79 30.84 8.88 14.57
C THR A 79 30.79 7.64 13.68
N GLY A 80 29.61 7.17 13.38
CA GLY A 80 29.42 6.22 12.30
C GLY A 80 29.93 6.82 10.98
N GLU A 81 30.06 6.00 9.94
CA GLU A 81 30.38 6.51 8.60
C GLU A 81 29.50 7.72 8.29
N LYS A 82 30.13 8.81 7.86
CA LYS A 82 29.45 10.04 7.44
C LYS A 82 28.29 9.70 6.52
N ILE A 83 27.10 10.04 6.96
CA ILE A 83 25.94 10.03 6.08
C ILE A 83 25.92 11.39 5.40
N GLU A 84 26.44 11.48 4.18
CA GLU A 84 26.31 12.68 3.38
C GLU A 84 24.94 12.70 2.72
N TYR A 85 24.17 13.75 2.96
CA TYR A 85 22.87 13.96 2.37
C TYR A 85 22.96 14.98 1.25
N THR A 86 22.37 14.65 0.14
CA THR A 86 21.98 15.62 -0.88
C THR A 86 20.46 15.68 -0.91
N VAL A 87 19.87 16.87 -0.92
CA VAL A 87 18.43 17.06 -0.83
C VAL A 87 17.87 17.51 -2.16
N THR A 88 16.86 16.80 -2.67
CA THR A 88 16.03 17.27 -3.80
C THR A 88 14.69 17.80 -3.30
N ALA A 89 14.14 18.79 -4.00
CA ALA A 89 12.73 19.16 -3.86
C ALA A 89 11.88 18.17 -4.66
N GLY A 90 11.37 17.12 -4.01
CA GLY A 90 10.47 16.14 -4.62
C GLY A 90 10.34 14.86 -3.81
N PHE A 91 9.17 14.22 -3.86
CA PHE A 91 8.96 12.90 -3.26
C PHE A 91 9.51 11.84 -4.22
N ASN A 92 10.48 11.05 -3.76
CA ASN A 92 11.07 9.97 -4.56
C ASN A 92 11.11 8.67 -3.76
N LEU A 93 10.71 7.58 -4.38
CA LEU A 93 10.74 6.22 -3.80
C LEU A 93 12.12 5.57 -3.93
N LEU A 94 12.90 5.94 -4.94
CA LEU A 94 14.28 5.55 -5.15
C LEU A 94 15.17 6.76 -4.88
N TYR A 95 16.39 6.90 -5.08
CA TYR A 95 17.26 7.96 -4.58
C TYR A 95 17.95 8.75 -5.69
N GLU A 96 17.89 10.07 -5.71
CA GLU A 96 18.71 10.96 -6.54
C GLU A 96 19.08 12.29 -5.89
N GLU A 97 20.15 12.91 -6.37
CA GLU A 97 20.84 14.06 -5.77
C GLU A 97 20.20 15.42 -6.05
N VAL A 98 20.38 16.39 -5.12
CA VAL A 98 19.98 17.78 -5.26
C VAL A 98 20.84 18.77 -4.52
N GLU A 99 20.89 19.97 -5.09
CA GLU A 99 21.74 21.08 -4.65
C GLU A 99 21.50 21.48 -3.19
N LYS A 100 22.63 21.63 -2.46
CA LYS A 100 22.67 22.10 -1.08
C LYS A 100 22.34 23.59 -1.05
N GLY A 101 21.44 24.03 -0.19
CA GLY A 101 21.34 25.45 0.15
C GLY A 101 20.10 25.85 0.94
N GLU A 102 19.02 25.09 0.90
CA GLU A 102 17.71 25.56 1.39
C GLU A 102 17.05 24.62 2.43
N CYS A 103 17.80 23.69 3.00
CA CYS A 103 17.27 22.72 3.95
C CYS A 103 17.85 22.86 5.34
N GLU A 104 17.01 22.55 6.34
CA GLU A 104 17.36 22.46 7.76
C GLU A 104 17.24 21.00 8.20
N TYR A 105 18.24 20.52 8.94
CA TYR A 105 18.25 19.17 9.49
C TYR A 105 17.79 19.16 10.95
N LYS A 106 16.88 18.25 11.30
CA LYS A 106 16.45 18.02 12.69
C LYS A 106 16.36 16.55 13.01
N THR A 107 16.90 16.14 14.13
CA THR A 107 16.64 14.79 14.64
C THR A 107 15.27 14.73 15.34
N GLN A 108 14.63 13.59 15.27
CA GLN A 108 13.39 13.34 15.99
C GLN A 108 13.67 12.90 17.43
N ASP A 109 14.80 12.24 17.66
CA ASP A 109 15.23 11.78 18.99
C ASP A 109 16.77 11.92 19.11
N ASP A 110 17.20 12.90 19.85
CA ASP A 110 18.61 13.21 20.10
C ASP A 110 19.28 12.25 21.09
N GLN A 111 18.50 11.45 21.81
CA GLN A 111 19.00 10.38 22.67
C GLN A 111 19.51 9.17 21.86
N ILE A 112 19.08 9.05 20.59
CA ILE A 112 19.49 7.97 19.69
C ILE A 112 20.54 8.46 18.68
N ALA A 113 20.29 9.60 18.04
CA ALA A 113 21.25 10.21 17.13
C ALA A 113 21.04 11.72 17.01
N THR A 114 22.10 12.47 16.84
CA THR A 114 22.08 13.90 16.48
C THR A 114 22.48 14.10 15.02
N VAL A 115 22.18 15.27 14.48
CA VAL A 115 22.60 15.67 13.13
C VAL A 115 23.11 17.11 13.16
N ASP A 116 24.22 17.38 12.46
CA ASP A 116 24.76 18.72 12.31
C ASP A 116 24.17 19.47 11.09
N ASP A 117 24.58 20.72 10.89
CA ASP A 117 24.17 21.60 9.79
C ASP A 117 24.66 21.13 8.40
N LYS A 118 25.58 20.17 8.37
CA LYS A 118 26.13 19.53 7.17
C LYS A 118 25.48 18.17 6.88
N GLY A 119 24.47 17.77 7.69
CA GLY A 119 23.80 16.49 7.59
C GLY A 119 24.62 15.30 8.13
N VAL A 120 25.65 15.55 8.94
CA VAL A 120 26.43 14.46 9.57
C VAL A 120 25.67 13.95 10.78
N VAL A 121 25.37 12.65 10.79
CA VAL A 121 24.66 11.98 11.88
C VAL A 121 25.65 11.34 12.84
N THR A 122 25.48 11.63 14.13
CA THR A 122 26.29 11.07 15.22
C THR A 122 25.39 10.26 16.15
N ALA A 123 25.75 9.01 16.41
CA ALA A 123 25.04 8.14 17.34
C ALA A 123 25.27 8.61 18.80
N THR A 124 24.17 8.71 19.54
CA THR A 124 24.16 9.09 20.96
C THR A 124 23.68 7.95 21.87
N GLY A 125 22.86 7.06 21.33
CA GLY A 125 22.32 5.89 22.02
C GLY A 125 21.93 4.79 21.03
N THR A 126 21.30 3.72 21.52
CA THR A 126 20.80 2.62 20.69
C THR A 126 19.31 2.81 20.38
N GLY A 127 18.87 2.35 19.21
CA GLY A 127 17.47 2.45 18.82
C GLY A 127 17.28 2.92 17.38
N THR A 128 16.09 3.44 17.10
CA THR A 128 15.73 3.99 15.81
C THR A 128 15.22 5.41 15.97
N THR A 129 15.80 6.33 15.20
CA THR A 129 15.33 7.71 15.09
C THR A 129 15.19 8.12 13.63
N TYR A 130 14.66 9.31 13.41
CA TYR A 130 14.53 9.89 12.07
C TYR A 130 15.24 11.25 12.04
N ILE A 131 16.05 11.44 11.01
CA ILE A 131 16.56 12.76 10.66
C ILE A 131 15.59 13.37 9.67
N LYS A 132 14.95 14.46 10.06
CA LYS A 132 14.06 15.26 9.21
C LYS A 132 14.86 16.32 8.50
N VAL A 133 14.66 16.43 7.20
CA VAL A 133 15.23 17.49 6.39
C VAL A 133 14.09 18.35 5.88
N TYR A 134 14.04 19.59 6.33
CA TYR A 134 13.00 20.55 5.99
C TYR A 134 13.47 21.43 4.84
N ASN A 135 12.60 21.56 3.84
CA ASN A 135 12.74 22.65 2.87
C ASN A 135 12.18 23.93 3.50
N LYS A 136 13.05 24.96 3.62
CA LYS A 136 12.68 26.24 4.25
C LYS A 136 11.63 27.03 3.48
N GLN A 137 11.42 26.73 2.19
CA GLN A 137 10.51 27.50 1.34
C GLN A 137 9.04 27.06 1.44
N ASN A 138 8.76 25.79 1.79
CA ASN A 138 7.41 25.25 1.70
C ASN A 138 7.00 24.33 2.84
N ASP A 139 7.70 24.34 3.98
CA ASP A 139 7.48 23.51 5.16
C ASP A 139 7.40 21.99 4.88
N CYS A 140 7.80 21.57 3.69
CA CYS A 140 7.87 20.15 3.36
C CYS A 140 9.12 19.54 3.99
N TYR A 141 8.99 18.31 4.48
CA TYR A 141 10.15 17.57 4.97
C TYR A 141 10.15 16.14 4.45
N ALA A 142 11.35 15.59 4.31
CA ALA A 142 11.57 14.17 4.22
C ALA A 142 12.31 13.69 5.47
N ALA A 143 12.08 12.43 5.86
CA ALA A 143 12.73 11.85 7.02
C ALA A 143 13.56 10.64 6.62
N VAL A 144 14.83 10.64 7.00
CA VAL A 144 15.69 9.46 6.90
C VAL A 144 15.63 8.69 8.20
N LYS A 145 15.39 7.40 8.10
CA LYS A 145 15.51 6.50 9.24
C LYS A 145 16.97 6.24 9.52
N VAL A 146 17.36 6.47 10.76
CA VAL A 146 18.66 6.10 11.30
C VAL A 146 18.45 5.00 12.33
N GLN A 147 19.08 3.86 12.11
CA GLN A 147 19.09 2.76 13.06
C GLN A 147 20.49 2.66 13.69
N VAL A 148 20.51 2.69 15.00
CA VAL A 148 21.73 2.51 15.79
C VAL A 148 21.64 1.15 16.47
N ASN A 149 22.42 0.18 15.99
CA ASN A 149 22.46 -1.25 16.39
C ASN A 149 21.14 -2.01 16.14
N GLY A 150 21.15 -2.92 15.19
CA GLY A 150 20.10 -3.89 14.89
C GLY A 150 19.74 -3.96 13.42
N GLU A 151 19.48 -5.14 12.93
CA GLU A 151 18.97 -5.37 11.60
C GLU A 151 17.48 -5.06 11.55
N GLN A 152 17.07 -4.25 10.59
CA GLN A 152 15.65 -4.15 10.22
C GLN A 152 15.39 -4.84 8.91
N GLY A 153 14.27 -5.54 8.87
CA GLY A 153 13.79 -6.18 7.67
C GLY A 153 13.66 -5.19 6.51
N ARG A 154 14.01 -5.65 5.32
CA ARG A 154 13.82 -4.93 4.07
C ARG A 154 12.64 -5.54 3.32
N THR A 155 11.83 -4.69 2.70
CA THR A 155 10.73 -5.11 1.84
C THR A 155 10.79 -4.38 0.50
N ALA A 156 10.13 -4.93 -0.53
CA ALA A 156 9.96 -4.20 -1.77
C ALA A 156 9.05 -2.98 -1.54
N ALA A 157 9.49 -1.80 -1.97
CA ALA A 157 8.65 -0.61 -1.93
C ALA A 157 7.44 -0.81 -2.84
N LYS A 158 6.26 -0.38 -2.38
CA LYS A 158 4.98 -0.56 -3.08
C LYS A 158 4.09 0.65 -2.84
N ILE A 159 3.29 1.02 -3.85
CA ILE A 159 2.25 2.02 -3.71
C ILE A 159 0.96 1.49 -4.32
N VAL A 160 -0.17 1.73 -3.66
CA VAL A 160 -1.50 1.30 -4.11
C VAL A 160 -2.51 2.42 -3.91
N GLY A 161 -3.51 2.48 -4.79
CA GLY A 161 -4.64 3.40 -4.70
C GLY A 161 -5.91 2.69 -4.26
N GLY A 162 -6.65 3.30 -3.35
CA GLY A 162 -8.04 2.97 -3.04
C GLY A 162 -9.01 3.88 -3.80
N GLY A 163 -10.25 4.04 -3.33
CA GLY A 163 -11.23 4.93 -3.95
C GLY A 163 -10.76 6.39 -3.98
N ASN A 164 -10.40 6.94 -2.84
CA ASN A 164 -9.97 8.33 -2.68
C ASN A 164 -8.79 8.48 -1.72
N HIS A 165 -7.96 7.45 -1.58
CA HIS A 165 -6.74 7.51 -0.76
C HIS A 165 -5.63 6.66 -1.38
N PHE A 166 -4.40 6.94 -0.99
CA PHE A 166 -3.22 6.17 -1.37
C PHE A 166 -2.54 5.59 -0.14
N VAL A 167 -1.88 4.46 -0.36
CA VAL A 167 -1.05 3.77 0.64
C VAL A 167 0.31 3.48 0.03
N ALA A 168 1.36 3.93 0.67
CA ALA A 168 2.75 3.67 0.28
C ALA A 168 3.46 2.84 1.35
N LEU A 169 4.07 1.75 0.93
CA LEU A 169 5.00 0.93 1.69
C LEU A 169 6.43 1.28 1.27
N LYS A 170 7.21 1.79 2.19
CA LYS A 170 8.63 2.06 1.95
C LYS A 170 9.47 0.79 2.10
N ALA A 171 10.66 0.78 1.48
CA ALA A 171 11.60 -0.35 1.57
C ALA A 171 12.08 -0.66 3.01
N ASN A 172 11.92 0.28 3.94
CA ASN A 172 12.21 0.07 5.36
C ASN A 172 11.02 -0.50 6.16
N GLY A 173 9.90 -0.81 5.50
CA GLY A 173 8.68 -1.33 6.11
C GLY A 173 7.74 -0.27 6.69
N GLU A 174 8.03 1.02 6.53
CA GLU A 174 7.09 2.08 6.94
C GLU A 174 5.90 2.15 5.99
N VAL A 175 4.71 2.37 6.56
CA VAL A 175 3.46 2.60 5.82
C VAL A 175 3.05 4.07 5.95
N TRP A 176 2.81 4.71 4.80
CA TRP A 176 2.39 6.10 4.67
C TRP A 176 1.09 6.17 3.89
N THR A 177 0.18 7.06 4.30
CA THR A 177 -1.16 7.20 3.70
C THR A 177 -1.53 8.66 3.51
N TRP A 178 -2.37 8.97 2.50
CA TRP A 178 -2.93 10.30 2.27
C TRP A 178 -4.21 10.23 1.43
N GLY A 179 -4.95 11.32 1.36
CA GLY A 179 -6.25 11.43 0.72
C GLY A 179 -7.39 11.43 1.74
N TYR A 180 -8.56 11.04 1.31
CA TYR A 180 -9.79 11.00 2.12
C TYR A 180 -9.66 10.05 3.32
N ASN A 181 -10.18 10.50 4.47
CA ASN A 181 -10.08 9.75 5.74
C ASN A 181 -11.38 9.73 6.56
N GLY A 182 -12.52 10.05 5.98
CA GLY A 182 -13.78 10.14 6.70
C GLY A 182 -14.22 8.87 7.43
N TYR A 183 -13.66 7.71 7.05
CA TYR A 183 -13.91 6.42 7.72
C TYR A 183 -12.70 5.92 8.50
N GLY A 184 -11.59 6.66 8.55
CA GLY A 184 -10.35 6.24 9.22
C GLY A 184 -9.43 5.38 8.36
N GLN A 185 -9.65 5.32 7.04
CA GLN A 185 -8.89 4.46 6.11
C GLN A 185 -7.39 4.79 6.00
N LEU A 186 -6.96 5.94 6.49
CA LEU A 186 -5.54 6.27 6.57
C LEU A 186 -4.82 5.58 7.75
N GLY A 187 -5.54 5.04 8.74
CA GLY A 187 -4.95 4.34 9.88
C GLY A 187 -4.02 5.21 10.72
N ILE A 188 -4.38 6.49 10.94
CA ILE A 188 -3.57 7.50 11.64
C ILE A 188 -4.14 7.91 13.00
N GLY A 189 -5.14 7.16 13.53
CA GLY A 189 -5.76 7.41 14.84
C GLY A 189 -6.85 8.50 14.85
N ASN A 190 -7.22 9.02 13.67
CA ASN A 190 -8.29 10.02 13.53
C ASN A 190 -8.95 9.89 12.14
N THR A 191 -9.96 10.72 11.87
CA THR A 191 -10.68 10.75 10.59
C THR A 191 -10.40 11.99 9.76
N GLU A 192 -9.32 12.70 10.02
CA GLU A 192 -8.93 13.89 9.27
C GLU A 192 -8.33 13.51 7.90
N THR A 193 -8.88 14.08 6.84
CA THR A 193 -8.31 14.00 5.48
C THR A 193 -6.91 14.60 5.44
N LYS A 194 -5.98 13.92 4.77
CA LYS A 194 -4.59 14.37 4.63
C LYS A 194 -4.26 14.64 3.17
N ASN A 195 -3.87 15.86 2.87
CA ASN A 195 -3.43 16.30 1.54
C ASN A 195 -1.91 16.15 1.31
N ARG A 196 -1.23 15.43 2.21
CA ARG A 196 0.19 15.05 2.13
C ARG A 196 0.39 13.66 2.73
N PRO A 197 1.38 12.88 2.25
CA PRO A 197 1.74 11.61 2.85
C PRO A 197 1.98 11.74 4.35
N THR A 198 1.24 10.95 5.13
CA THR A 198 1.28 10.92 6.59
C THR A 198 1.64 9.50 7.03
N LYS A 199 2.56 9.36 7.97
CA LYS A 199 2.93 8.06 8.53
C LYS A 199 1.78 7.49 9.35
N THR A 200 1.50 6.20 9.17
CA THR A 200 0.44 5.50 9.91
C THR A 200 0.88 5.09 11.31
N ASN A 201 -0.12 4.79 12.16
CA ASN A 201 0.09 4.28 13.52
C ASN A 201 0.15 2.74 13.60
N ILE A 202 0.42 2.04 12.47
CA ILE A 202 0.48 0.57 12.43
C ILE A 202 1.53 -0.01 13.40
N TYR A 203 2.49 0.79 13.77
CA TYR A 203 3.50 0.50 14.79
C TYR A 203 3.12 1.27 16.05
N ASN A 204 2.34 0.64 16.94
CA ASN A 204 2.03 1.23 18.24
C ASN A 204 3.31 1.43 19.04
N SER A 205 3.46 2.63 19.61
CA SER A 205 4.55 3.05 20.49
C SER A 205 4.69 2.22 21.79
N LYS A 206 3.84 1.20 21.98
CA LYS A 206 3.85 0.33 23.17
C LYS A 206 4.64 -0.98 22.98
N ASP A 207 5.00 -1.33 21.74
CA ASP A 207 5.83 -2.51 21.48
C ASP A 207 7.25 -2.07 21.11
N GLU A 208 8.06 -1.80 22.13
CA GLU A 208 9.48 -1.43 21.99
C GLU A 208 10.33 -2.56 21.39
N THR A 209 9.78 -3.77 21.26
CA THR A 209 10.47 -4.94 20.71
C THR A 209 10.25 -5.13 19.20
N GLN A 210 9.61 -4.19 18.50
CA GLN A 210 9.14 -4.30 17.09
C GLN A 210 9.99 -5.23 16.22
N SER A 211 9.77 -6.54 16.39
CA SER A 211 10.36 -7.58 15.55
C SER A 211 9.66 -7.72 14.19
N THR A 212 8.48 -7.09 14.02
CA THR A 212 7.65 -7.22 12.82
C THR A 212 7.49 -5.87 12.07
N TYR A 213 7.62 -5.90 10.76
CA TYR A 213 7.50 -4.75 9.87
C TYR A 213 6.51 -5.06 8.73
N ALA A 214 5.96 -4.04 8.09
CA ALA A 214 5.09 -4.24 6.94
C ALA A 214 5.89 -4.76 5.74
N ILE A 215 5.33 -5.77 5.06
CA ILE A 215 5.91 -6.38 3.85
C ILE A 215 5.00 -6.26 2.63
N ASP A 216 3.71 -5.98 2.83
CA ASP A 216 2.76 -5.73 1.74
C ASP A 216 1.64 -4.80 2.21
N VAL A 217 1.03 -4.07 1.26
CA VAL A 217 -0.11 -3.18 1.46
C VAL A 217 -1.14 -3.35 0.35
N ALA A 218 -2.42 -3.21 0.69
CA ALA A 218 -3.51 -3.17 -0.26
C ALA A 218 -4.55 -2.11 0.16
N ALA A 219 -5.26 -1.55 -0.81
CA ALA A 219 -6.29 -0.56 -0.58
C ALA A 219 -7.58 -0.97 -1.32
N GLY A 220 -8.69 -1.03 -0.61
CA GLY A 220 -10.03 -1.09 -1.18
C GLY A 220 -10.62 0.32 -1.35
N TYR A 221 -11.92 0.41 -1.60
CA TYR A 221 -12.56 1.71 -1.82
C TYR A 221 -12.36 2.68 -0.63
N SER A 222 -12.61 2.22 0.59
CA SER A 222 -12.50 3.03 1.82
C SER A 222 -11.88 2.26 2.99
N HIS A 223 -11.00 1.30 2.72
CA HIS A 223 -10.24 0.59 3.75
C HIS A 223 -8.82 0.28 3.26
N THR A 224 -7.95 0.06 4.21
CA THR A 224 -6.53 -0.25 3.98
C THR A 224 -6.18 -1.55 4.66
N LEU A 225 -5.41 -2.41 3.98
CA LEU A 225 -4.82 -3.63 4.53
C LEU A 225 -3.30 -3.49 4.59
N VAL A 226 -2.70 -4.03 5.63
CA VAL A 226 -1.25 -4.15 5.80
C VAL A 226 -0.91 -5.57 6.22
N LEU A 227 0.02 -6.18 5.51
CA LEU A 227 0.61 -7.48 5.85
C LEU A 227 1.95 -7.25 6.55
N LYS A 228 2.13 -7.85 7.72
CA LYS A 228 3.41 -7.82 8.45
C LYS A 228 4.27 -9.05 8.17
N SER A 229 5.55 -8.96 8.46
CA SER A 229 6.56 -10.01 8.22
C SER A 229 6.32 -11.31 8.99
N ASP A 230 5.57 -11.25 10.09
CA ASP A 230 5.12 -12.41 10.85
C ASP A 230 3.93 -13.15 10.19
N GLY A 231 3.38 -12.60 9.10
CA GLY A 231 2.22 -13.14 8.39
C GLY A 231 0.87 -12.68 8.95
N THR A 232 0.85 -11.76 9.91
CA THR A 232 -0.40 -11.15 10.39
C THR A 232 -0.89 -10.05 9.45
N VAL A 233 -2.21 -9.95 9.28
CA VAL A 233 -2.87 -8.92 8.48
C VAL A 233 -3.54 -7.93 9.40
N TRP A 234 -3.45 -6.67 9.07
CA TRP A 234 -4.03 -5.55 9.82
C TRP A 234 -4.86 -4.68 8.88
N ALA A 235 -5.95 -4.10 9.38
CA ALA A 235 -6.89 -3.32 8.58
C ALA A 235 -7.36 -2.06 9.30
N ALA A 236 -7.68 -1.00 8.54
CA ALA A 236 -8.27 0.24 9.05
C ALA A 236 -9.25 0.82 8.02
N GLY A 237 -10.26 1.56 8.46
CA GLY A 237 -11.21 2.25 7.62
C GLY A 237 -12.64 1.79 7.79
N TYR A 238 -13.39 1.82 6.68
CA TYR A 238 -14.79 1.43 6.58
C TYR A 238 -15.00 -0.06 6.81
N ASN A 239 -16.07 -0.42 7.58
CA ASN A 239 -16.29 -1.80 8.02
C ASN A 239 -17.75 -2.28 8.02
N GLU A 240 -18.70 -1.57 7.46
CA GLU A 240 -20.11 -1.98 7.52
C GLU A 240 -20.40 -3.35 6.89
N TYR A 241 -19.53 -3.81 5.95
CA TYR A 241 -19.62 -5.16 5.37
C TYR A 241 -18.69 -6.17 6.05
N GLY A 242 -17.94 -5.76 7.10
CA GLY A 242 -16.98 -6.59 7.79
C GLY A 242 -15.63 -6.69 7.07
N GLN A 243 -15.28 -5.74 6.19
CA GLN A 243 -14.06 -5.80 5.37
C GLN A 243 -12.76 -5.60 6.14
N LEU A 244 -12.82 -5.22 7.41
CA LEU A 244 -11.65 -5.20 8.29
C LEU A 244 -11.32 -6.59 8.87
N GLY A 245 -12.27 -7.55 8.86
CA GLY A 245 -12.02 -8.95 9.24
C GLY A 245 -11.70 -9.17 10.73
N ASP A 246 -12.09 -8.24 11.59
CA ASP A 246 -11.86 -8.23 13.03
C ASP A 246 -13.05 -8.82 13.82
N SER A 247 -13.99 -9.46 13.13
CA SER A 247 -15.26 -9.97 13.63
C SER A 247 -16.26 -8.88 14.04
N SER A 248 -16.02 -7.63 13.67
CA SER A 248 -16.92 -6.48 13.89
C SER A 248 -17.42 -5.89 12.56
N THR A 249 -18.30 -4.90 12.66
CA THR A 249 -18.73 -4.07 11.53
C THR A 249 -18.53 -2.58 11.83
N THR A 250 -17.67 -2.27 12.80
CA THR A 250 -17.41 -0.90 13.23
C THR A 250 -16.21 -0.34 12.46
N ASN A 251 -16.38 0.87 11.91
CA ASN A 251 -15.28 1.60 11.28
C ASN A 251 -14.19 1.93 12.31
N THR A 252 -12.94 1.90 11.91
CA THR A 252 -11.85 2.28 12.81
C THR A 252 -10.79 3.13 12.11
N SER A 253 -10.28 4.13 12.81
CA SER A 253 -9.16 4.97 12.37
C SER A 253 -7.79 4.43 12.82
N GLU A 254 -7.77 3.34 13.58
CA GLU A 254 -6.56 2.63 13.95
C GLU A 254 -6.54 1.27 13.27
N PHE A 255 -5.33 0.73 13.04
CA PHE A 255 -5.20 -0.61 12.52
C PHE A 255 -5.61 -1.66 13.55
N VAL A 256 -6.57 -2.51 13.19
CA VAL A 256 -6.99 -3.70 13.95
C VAL A 256 -6.48 -4.95 13.26
N GLN A 257 -6.18 -5.98 14.04
CA GLN A 257 -5.71 -7.25 13.49
C GLN A 257 -6.88 -8.05 12.90
N VAL A 258 -6.68 -8.53 11.68
CA VAL A 258 -7.57 -9.52 11.04
C VAL A 258 -7.45 -10.85 11.79
N THR A 259 -8.59 -11.45 12.14
CA THR A 259 -8.65 -12.70 12.92
C THR A 259 -9.23 -13.84 12.09
N GLY A 260 -8.98 -15.09 12.48
CA GLY A 260 -9.61 -16.26 11.86
C GLY A 260 -8.89 -16.84 10.62
N ILE A 261 -7.71 -16.36 10.27
CA ILE A 261 -6.83 -16.99 9.27
C ILE A 261 -5.85 -17.89 10.02
N PRO A 262 -5.92 -19.24 9.86
CA PRO A 262 -5.16 -20.16 10.69
C PRO A 262 -3.71 -20.40 10.21
N GLU A 263 -3.31 -19.75 9.14
CA GLU A 263 -2.01 -19.95 8.48
C GLU A 263 -1.32 -18.63 8.25
N LYS A 264 -0.01 -18.65 8.06
CA LYS A 264 0.78 -17.48 7.70
C LYS A 264 0.33 -16.92 6.35
N VAL A 265 -0.01 -15.63 6.32
CA VAL A 265 -0.33 -14.91 5.09
C VAL A 265 0.96 -14.46 4.41
N ILE A 266 1.01 -14.59 3.08
CA ILE A 266 2.15 -14.21 2.23
C ILE A 266 1.83 -13.10 1.23
N ALA A 267 0.54 -12.86 0.94
CA ALA A 267 0.11 -11.75 0.08
C ALA A 267 -1.32 -11.31 0.43
N ILE A 268 -1.64 -10.06 0.17
CA ILE A 268 -2.95 -9.46 0.37
C ILE A 268 -3.40 -8.70 -0.88
N THR A 269 -4.72 -8.63 -1.09
CA THR A 269 -5.35 -7.73 -2.06
C THR A 269 -6.70 -7.27 -1.54
N ALA A 270 -7.18 -6.12 -2.00
CA ALA A 270 -8.49 -5.58 -1.65
C ALA A 270 -9.23 -5.15 -2.92
N GLY A 271 -10.51 -5.41 -2.95
CA GLY A 271 -11.44 -4.89 -3.96
C GLY A 271 -12.23 -3.70 -3.40
N GLY A 272 -13.36 -3.34 -4.00
CA GLY A 272 -14.21 -2.23 -3.54
C GLY A 272 -14.45 -2.27 -2.03
N HIS A 273 -15.24 -3.24 -1.56
CA HIS A 273 -15.50 -3.47 -0.13
C HIS A 273 -15.19 -4.91 0.31
N SER A 274 -14.30 -5.58 -0.41
CA SER A 274 -13.88 -6.96 -0.13
C SER A 274 -12.39 -7.02 0.12
N SER A 275 -11.97 -7.93 0.98
CA SER A 275 -10.58 -8.14 1.37
C SER A 275 -10.18 -9.59 1.17
N TYR A 276 -8.91 -9.83 0.81
CA TYR A 276 -8.40 -11.16 0.51
C TYR A 276 -6.98 -11.36 1.03
N ALA A 277 -6.70 -12.58 1.46
CA ALA A 277 -5.39 -13.02 1.89
C ALA A 277 -5.02 -14.34 1.23
N LEU A 278 -3.78 -14.45 0.76
CA LEU A 278 -3.16 -15.67 0.26
C LEU A 278 -2.23 -16.22 1.34
N THR A 279 -2.39 -17.48 1.69
CA THR A 279 -1.54 -18.16 2.68
C THR A 279 -0.37 -18.89 2.03
N GLU A 280 0.63 -19.23 2.84
CA GLU A 280 1.82 -19.97 2.41
C GLU A 280 1.50 -21.35 1.78
N SER A 281 0.35 -21.94 2.13
CA SER A 281 -0.14 -23.19 1.53
C SER A 281 -0.94 -22.99 0.22
N GLY A 282 -0.98 -21.78 -0.33
CA GLY A 282 -1.70 -21.47 -1.58
C GLY A 282 -3.22 -21.41 -1.44
N LYS A 283 -3.75 -21.27 -0.22
CA LYS A 283 -5.19 -21.08 0.03
C LYS A 283 -5.52 -19.59 0.03
N VAL A 284 -6.71 -19.23 -0.47
CA VAL A 284 -7.22 -17.88 -0.45
C VAL A 284 -8.34 -17.76 0.57
N TYR A 285 -8.26 -16.74 1.41
CA TYR A 285 -9.30 -16.33 2.35
C TYR A 285 -9.90 -15.01 1.90
N GLY A 286 -11.24 -14.87 1.96
CA GLY A 286 -11.94 -13.66 1.58
C GLY A 286 -12.92 -13.24 2.69
N TRP A 287 -13.13 -11.93 2.84
CA TRP A 287 -14.11 -11.33 3.78
C TRP A 287 -14.59 -9.98 3.30
N GLY A 288 -15.63 -9.44 3.94
CA GLY A 288 -16.26 -8.20 3.54
C GLY A 288 -17.49 -8.42 2.66
N TYR A 289 -17.69 -7.54 1.69
CA TYR A 289 -18.83 -7.54 0.77
C TYR A 289 -18.86 -8.77 -0.15
N ASN A 290 -20.05 -9.37 -0.32
CA ASN A 290 -20.24 -10.62 -1.10
C ASN A 290 -21.56 -10.68 -1.88
N TYR A 291 -22.10 -9.55 -2.30
CA TYR A 291 -23.36 -9.52 -3.02
C TYR A 291 -23.28 -10.26 -4.36
N GLU A 292 -22.17 -10.15 -5.05
CA GLU A 292 -21.93 -10.76 -6.37
C GLU A 292 -21.23 -12.14 -6.28
N GLY A 293 -20.98 -12.63 -5.07
CA GLY A 293 -20.27 -13.90 -4.86
C GLY A 293 -18.75 -13.81 -4.92
N GLN A 294 -18.19 -12.60 -4.85
CA GLN A 294 -16.76 -12.34 -5.01
C GLN A 294 -15.88 -13.00 -3.94
N LEU A 295 -16.44 -13.41 -2.81
CA LEU A 295 -15.70 -14.15 -1.79
C LEU A 295 -15.52 -15.65 -2.13
N GLY A 296 -16.13 -16.15 -3.21
CA GLY A 296 -15.90 -17.49 -3.72
C GLY A 296 -16.31 -18.63 -2.77
N ARG A 297 -17.34 -18.40 -1.94
CA ARG A 297 -17.77 -19.33 -0.86
C ARG A 297 -18.91 -20.25 -1.23
N GLY A 298 -19.43 -20.16 -2.48
CA GLY A 298 -20.62 -20.90 -2.94
C GLY A 298 -21.94 -20.22 -2.51
N SER A 299 -21.88 -19.04 -1.92
CA SER A 299 -23.04 -18.24 -1.52
C SER A 299 -22.83 -16.77 -1.84
N THR A 300 -23.93 -16.03 -1.90
CA THR A 300 -23.96 -14.58 -1.92
C THR A 300 -24.57 -14.09 -0.60
N SER A 301 -24.25 -12.89 -0.17
CA SER A 301 -24.86 -12.28 1.00
C SER A 301 -25.22 -10.83 0.74
N GLN A 302 -26.54 -10.55 0.71
CA GLN A 302 -27.05 -9.21 0.42
C GLN A 302 -27.03 -8.31 1.65
N ASN A 303 -27.28 -8.87 2.85
CA ASN A 303 -27.51 -8.10 4.08
C ASN A 303 -26.70 -8.60 5.29
N ASN A 304 -25.88 -9.62 5.13
CA ASN A 304 -25.08 -10.16 6.23
C ASN A 304 -23.61 -9.80 6.01
N PRO A 305 -23.00 -9.01 6.88
CA PRO A 305 -21.59 -8.71 6.82
C PRO A 305 -20.76 -9.98 7.01
N ASN A 306 -19.69 -10.11 6.22
CA ASN A 306 -18.76 -11.23 6.36
C ASN A 306 -17.50 -10.73 7.11
N ALA A 307 -17.68 -10.47 8.39
CA ALA A 307 -16.66 -9.85 9.23
C ALA A 307 -15.52 -10.80 9.65
N THR A 308 -15.60 -12.07 9.26
CA THR A 308 -14.56 -13.07 9.54
C THR A 308 -14.06 -13.68 8.25
N PRO A 309 -12.74 -13.72 8.02
CA PRO A 309 -12.15 -14.41 6.88
C PRO A 309 -12.58 -15.86 6.78
N GLN A 310 -12.95 -16.30 5.60
CA GLN A 310 -13.23 -17.71 5.32
C GLN A 310 -12.52 -18.16 4.05
N LYS A 311 -12.14 -19.44 4.05
CA LYS A 311 -11.46 -20.06 2.91
C LYS A 311 -12.37 -20.07 1.68
N MET A 312 -11.83 -19.65 0.53
CA MET A 312 -12.45 -19.77 -0.77
C MET A 312 -12.54 -21.23 -1.21
N GLN A 313 -13.63 -21.59 -1.86
CA GLN A 313 -13.84 -22.95 -2.36
C GLN A 313 -13.11 -23.19 -3.69
N LYS A 314 -12.88 -24.47 -4.02
CA LYS A 314 -12.43 -24.97 -5.33
C LYS A 314 -11.04 -24.52 -5.80
N VAL A 315 -10.38 -23.58 -5.14
CA VAL A 315 -9.02 -23.14 -5.49
C VAL A 315 -7.98 -23.62 -4.50
N SER A 316 -6.82 -23.98 -5.03
CA SER A 316 -5.63 -24.39 -4.26
C SER A 316 -4.38 -24.05 -5.07
N ASN A 317 -3.22 -24.08 -4.42
CA ASN A 317 -1.94 -23.76 -5.06
C ASN A 317 -1.91 -22.39 -5.73
N ILE A 318 -2.70 -21.42 -5.22
CA ILE A 318 -2.69 -20.07 -5.73
C ILE A 318 -1.35 -19.42 -5.38
N ILE A 319 -0.77 -18.73 -6.37
CA ILE A 319 0.51 -18.03 -6.24
C ILE A 319 0.39 -16.51 -6.40
N GLN A 320 -0.73 -16.04 -6.96
CA GLN A 320 -1.01 -14.61 -7.12
C GLN A 320 -2.52 -14.36 -7.12
N MET A 321 -2.92 -13.19 -6.62
CA MET A 321 -4.30 -12.70 -6.68
C MET A 321 -4.31 -11.20 -7.01
N SER A 322 -5.41 -10.77 -7.65
CA SER A 322 -5.72 -9.36 -7.87
C SER A 322 -7.23 -9.16 -7.82
N ALA A 323 -7.70 -8.22 -7.02
CA ALA A 323 -9.11 -7.91 -6.88
C ALA A 323 -9.47 -6.66 -7.67
N GLY A 324 -10.61 -6.72 -8.37
CA GLY A 324 -11.36 -5.56 -8.85
C GLY A 324 -12.43 -5.17 -7.83
N ASP A 325 -13.37 -4.29 -8.19
CA ASP A 325 -14.38 -3.79 -7.24
C ASP A 325 -15.21 -4.94 -6.63
N ASN A 326 -15.77 -5.79 -7.51
CA ASN A 326 -16.67 -6.86 -7.11
C ASN A 326 -16.30 -8.22 -7.75
N HIS A 327 -15.04 -8.41 -8.10
CA HIS A 327 -14.52 -9.69 -8.59
C HIS A 327 -13.06 -9.87 -8.17
N ILE A 328 -12.59 -11.08 -8.23
CA ILE A 328 -11.19 -11.42 -7.98
C ILE A 328 -10.68 -12.35 -9.08
N VAL A 329 -9.44 -12.15 -9.48
CA VAL A 329 -8.68 -12.98 -10.40
C VAL A 329 -7.51 -13.61 -9.64
N MET A 330 -7.29 -14.90 -9.85
CA MET A 330 -6.28 -15.68 -9.15
C MET A 330 -5.49 -16.52 -10.15
N LEU A 331 -4.20 -16.66 -9.93
CA LEU A 331 -3.31 -17.50 -10.73
C LEU A 331 -2.81 -18.64 -9.86
N ASP A 332 -2.96 -19.88 -10.36
CA ASP A 332 -2.37 -21.03 -9.69
C ASP A 332 -0.95 -21.35 -10.21
N ALA A 333 -0.27 -22.26 -9.53
CA ALA A 333 1.10 -22.65 -9.84
C ALA A 333 1.26 -23.32 -11.22
N ASP A 334 0.16 -23.85 -11.78
CA ASP A 334 0.14 -24.50 -13.10
C ASP A 334 -0.08 -23.48 -14.23
N GLY A 335 -0.20 -22.19 -13.88
CA GLY A 335 -0.43 -21.11 -14.84
C GLY A 335 -1.90 -20.98 -15.28
N THR A 336 -2.85 -21.61 -14.56
CA THR A 336 -4.29 -21.48 -14.81
C THR A 336 -4.84 -20.26 -14.09
N VAL A 337 -5.73 -19.54 -14.72
CA VAL A 337 -6.39 -18.37 -14.16
C VAL A 337 -7.79 -18.70 -13.68
N TRP A 338 -8.09 -18.34 -12.46
CA TRP A 338 -9.38 -18.53 -11.79
C TRP A 338 -10.01 -17.17 -11.48
N SER A 339 -11.34 -17.08 -11.51
CA SER A 339 -12.08 -15.87 -11.21
C SER A 339 -13.41 -16.15 -10.54
N THR A 340 -13.92 -15.20 -9.74
CA THR A 340 -15.25 -15.26 -9.13
C THR A 340 -15.78 -13.87 -8.82
N GLY A 341 -17.10 -13.74 -8.67
CA GLY A 341 -17.79 -12.49 -8.38
C GLY A 341 -18.62 -11.97 -9.56
N HIS A 342 -18.64 -10.65 -9.73
CA HIS A 342 -19.37 -9.93 -10.76
C HIS A 342 -18.86 -10.22 -12.16
N ASN A 343 -19.79 -10.43 -13.12
CA ASN A 343 -19.46 -10.79 -14.50
C ASN A 343 -20.34 -10.12 -15.57
N TYR A 344 -21.04 -9.06 -15.24
CA TYR A 344 -21.95 -8.40 -16.18
C TYR A 344 -21.25 -7.93 -17.47
N TYR A 345 -19.99 -7.53 -17.36
CA TYR A 345 -19.15 -7.10 -18.48
C TYR A 345 -18.28 -8.22 -19.06
N GLY A 346 -18.34 -9.44 -18.51
CA GLY A 346 -17.52 -10.57 -18.94
C GLY A 346 -16.15 -10.63 -18.27
N GLN A 347 -15.93 -9.90 -17.19
CA GLN A 347 -14.63 -9.76 -16.50
C GLN A 347 -14.11 -11.07 -15.90
N LEU A 348 -14.96 -12.07 -15.72
CA LEU A 348 -14.53 -13.39 -15.24
C LEU A 348 -13.94 -14.28 -16.35
N GLY A 349 -14.03 -13.85 -17.63
CA GLY A 349 -13.46 -14.62 -18.74
C GLY A 349 -14.02 -16.04 -18.90
N THR A 350 -15.28 -16.29 -18.49
CA THR A 350 -15.93 -17.62 -18.48
C THR A 350 -16.74 -17.93 -19.73
N ASN A 351 -16.59 -17.12 -20.79
CA ASN A 351 -17.37 -17.20 -22.02
C ASN A 351 -18.88 -16.96 -21.82
N ASN A 352 -19.27 -16.25 -20.77
CA ASN A 352 -20.62 -15.80 -20.47
C ASN A 352 -20.59 -14.54 -19.60
N LYS A 353 -21.78 -14.06 -19.20
CA LYS A 353 -21.93 -12.87 -18.32
C LYS A 353 -22.58 -13.21 -16.96
N THR A 354 -22.51 -14.47 -16.55
CA THR A 354 -23.10 -14.94 -15.29
C THR A 354 -22.14 -14.66 -14.14
N ASN A 355 -22.64 -14.07 -13.04
CA ASN A 355 -21.90 -13.96 -11.80
C ASN A 355 -21.66 -15.34 -11.17
N TYR A 356 -20.51 -15.54 -10.56
CA TYR A 356 -20.18 -16.80 -9.92
C TYR A 356 -19.77 -16.60 -8.47
N SER A 357 -20.38 -17.36 -7.58
CA SER A 357 -20.02 -17.41 -6.15
C SER A 357 -19.04 -18.54 -5.80
N ILE A 358 -18.64 -19.32 -6.80
CA ILE A 358 -17.56 -20.34 -6.72
C ILE A 358 -16.59 -20.03 -7.85
N PRO A 359 -15.28 -20.01 -7.59
CA PRO A 359 -14.28 -19.74 -8.62
C PRO A 359 -14.42 -20.62 -9.86
N GLN A 360 -14.31 -20.01 -11.01
CA GLN A 360 -14.32 -20.65 -12.34
C GLN A 360 -12.97 -20.42 -13.03
N GLN A 361 -12.55 -21.39 -13.85
CA GLN A 361 -11.39 -21.22 -14.71
C GLN A 361 -11.73 -20.28 -15.87
N MET A 362 -10.83 -19.33 -16.17
CA MET A 362 -10.93 -18.52 -17.38
C MET A 362 -10.74 -19.37 -18.64
N ARG A 363 -11.38 -19.00 -19.75
CA ARG A 363 -11.41 -19.76 -20.99
C ARG A 363 -11.13 -18.89 -22.20
N THR A 364 -10.41 -19.45 -23.17
CA THR A 364 -10.19 -18.83 -24.49
C THR A 364 -11.29 -19.19 -25.49
N GLY A 365 -12.22 -20.10 -25.13
CA GLY A 365 -13.33 -20.57 -25.93
C GLY A 365 -14.32 -21.37 -25.10
N THR A 366 -15.19 -22.15 -25.73
CA THR A 366 -16.23 -22.92 -25.04
C THR A 366 -15.68 -24.00 -24.11
N THR A 367 -14.54 -24.61 -24.45
CA THR A 367 -13.95 -25.74 -23.71
C THR A 367 -12.51 -25.52 -23.30
N THR A 368 -11.78 -24.63 -23.96
CA THR A 368 -10.33 -24.43 -23.73
C THR A 368 -10.07 -23.52 -22.53
N VAL A 369 -9.40 -24.03 -21.52
CA VAL A 369 -8.95 -23.28 -20.33
C VAL A 369 -7.77 -22.37 -20.70
N LEU A 370 -7.77 -21.13 -20.20
CA LEU A 370 -6.65 -20.21 -20.30
C LEU A 370 -5.54 -20.69 -19.34
N ASN A 371 -4.38 -21.03 -19.88
CA ASN A 371 -3.23 -21.55 -19.14
C ASN A 371 -1.92 -20.85 -19.57
N ASN A 372 -0.80 -21.25 -18.98
CA ASN A 372 0.54 -20.68 -19.21
C ASN A 372 0.62 -19.18 -18.89
N ILE A 373 -0.21 -18.69 -17.99
CA ILE A 373 -0.17 -17.30 -17.51
C ILE A 373 0.89 -17.16 -16.41
N LYS A 374 1.61 -16.04 -16.43
CA LYS A 374 2.68 -15.75 -15.46
C LYS A 374 2.30 -14.65 -14.47
N LYS A 375 1.31 -13.82 -14.80
CA LYS A 375 0.91 -12.70 -13.96
C LYS A 375 -0.54 -12.31 -14.24
N VAL A 376 -1.26 -11.91 -13.19
CA VAL A 376 -2.64 -11.41 -13.31
C VAL A 376 -2.76 -10.03 -12.65
N SER A 377 -3.66 -9.21 -13.20
CA SER A 377 -4.04 -7.93 -12.64
C SER A 377 -5.50 -7.67 -12.99
N ALA A 378 -6.28 -7.24 -12.03
CA ALA A 378 -7.66 -6.82 -12.21
C ALA A 378 -7.74 -5.29 -12.10
N GLY A 379 -8.55 -4.67 -12.94
CA GLY A 379 -9.02 -3.30 -12.74
C GLY A 379 -10.39 -3.30 -12.06
N SER A 380 -11.01 -2.12 -11.95
CA SER A 380 -12.31 -1.97 -11.26
C SER A 380 -13.39 -2.91 -11.83
N LEU A 381 -13.59 -2.91 -13.15
CA LEU A 381 -14.64 -3.68 -13.85
C LEU A 381 -14.10 -4.62 -14.94
N HIS A 382 -12.78 -4.86 -15.00
CA HIS A 382 -12.13 -5.69 -16.03
C HIS A 382 -10.93 -6.45 -15.48
#